data_fc7fc7f9fe2c97e69166d7741ffb0171
#
_entry.id   fc7fc7f9fe2c97e69166d7741ffb0171
#
_cell.length_a   1.000
_cell.length_b   1.000
_cell.length_c   1.000
_cell.angle_alpha   90.00
_cell.angle_beta   90.00
_cell.angle_gamma   90.00
#
_symmetry.space_group_name_H-M   'P 1'
#
loop_
_entity.id
_entity.type
_entity.pdbx_description
1 polymer ?
#
loop_
_entity_poly.entity_id
_entity_poly.type
_entity_poly.pdbx_seq_one_letter_code
_entity_poly.pdbx_strand_id
1 'polypeptide(L)'
;LAELAKNAGIDAAGLEQTVRDFNVGAAKGEDPAFGRGSTSFNRYLADPSHQPNPCVAPVQQGPFYAVKVIMGDLGTFDGIQTSVVGEVLRRDGAPIDGLYAVGNDRASIMGGNYPGAGITHGPNMTFGYATAHHIADQAGKAAQ
;
A
#
# COMPACT_ATOMS: atom_id res chain seq x y z
N LEU A 1 9.73 -15.91 -24.25
CA LEU A 1 10.45 -15.39 -23.04
C LEU A 1 11.84 -14.87 -23.39
N ALA A 2 12.61 -15.56 -24.23
CA ALA A 2 13.98 -15.13 -24.60
C ALA A 2 14.02 -13.72 -25.24
N GLU A 3 13.08 -13.40 -26.12
CA GLU A 3 12.97 -12.06 -26.70
C GLU A 3 12.61 -11.00 -25.66
N LEU A 4 11.70 -11.31 -24.73
CA LEU A 4 11.34 -10.43 -23.63
C LEU A 4 12.55 -10.15 -22.73
N ALA A 5 13.32 -11.19 -22.39
CA ALA A 5 14.53 -11.06 -21.58
C ALA A 5 15.58 -10.16 -22.27
N LYS A 6 15.80 -10.36 -23.57
CA LYS A 6 16.70 -9.52 -24.37
C LYS A 6 16.28 -8.05 -24.35
N ASN A 7 14.99 -7.77 -24.58
CA ASN A 7 14.45 -6.41 -24.59
C ASN A 7 14.49 -5.74 -23.20
N ALA A 8 14.33 -6.52 -22.15
CA ALA A 8 14.37 -6.04 -20.77
C ALA A 8 15.79 -5.98 -20.17
N GLY A 9 16.82 -6.49 -20.88
CA GLY A 9 18.20 -6.52 -20.41
C GLY A 9 18.43 -7.47 -19.24
N ILE A 10 17.69 -8.59 -19.18
CA ILE A 10 17.79 -9.60 -18.12
C ILE A 10 18.32 -10.93 -18.69
N ASP A 11 18.83 -11.80 -17.81
CA ASP A 11 19.33 -13.12 -18.20
C ASP A 11 18.18 -14.00 -18.73
N ALA A 12 18.27 -14.39 -20.00
CA ALA A 12 17.24 -15.18 -20.65
C ALA A 12 17.14 -16.60 -20.08
N ALA A 13 18.28 -17.25 -19.80
CA ALA A 13 18.29 -18.59 -19.25
C ALA A 13 17.74 -18.62 -17.82
N GLY A 14 18.10 -17.64 -17.00
CA GLY A 14 17.56 -17.46 -15.65
C GLY A 14 16.07 -17.19 -15.65
N LEU A 15 15.55 -16.31 -16.55
CA LEU A 15 14.12 -16.07 -16.68
C LEU A 15 13.35 -17.33 -17.08
N GLU A 16 13.84 -18.06 -18.07
CA GLU A 16 13.19 -19.29 -18.52
C GLU A 16 13.19 -20.37 -17.44
N GLN A 17 14.28 -20.50 -16.68
CA GLN A 17 14.32 -21.43 -15.56
C GLN A 17 13.33 -21.04 -14.47
N THR A 18 13.30 -19.76 -14.08
CA THR A 18 12.36 -19.25 -13.08
C THR A 18 10.90 -19.50 -13.48
N VAL A 19 10.55 -19.28 -14.74
CA VAL A 19 9.20 -19.52 -15.24
C VAL A 19 8.87 -21.03 -15.26
N ARG A 20 9.83 -21.89 -15.64
CA ARG A 20 9.63 -23.36 -15.57
C ARG A 20 9.34 -23.81 -14.14
N ASP A 21 10.16 -23.39 -13.19
CA ASP A 21 10.03 -23.78 -11.78
C ASP A 21 8.71 -23.25 -11.17
N PHE A 22 8.39 -22.00 -11.46
CA PHE A 22 7.11 -21.40 -11.05
C PHE A 22 5.91 -22.16 -11.61
N ASN A 23 5.93 -22.52 -12.89
CA ASN A 23 4.81 -23.19 -13.55
C ASN A 23 4.50 -24.58 -12.98
N VAL A 24 5.47 -25.27 -12.37
CA VAL A 24 5.24 -26.56 -11.70
C VAL A 24 4.26 -26.42 -10.53
N GLY A 25 4.46 -25.38 -9.69
CA GLY A 25 3.54 -25.08 -8.61
C GLY A 25 2.25 -24.41 -9.12
N ALA A 26 2.38 -23.47 -10.03
CA ALA A 26 1.28 -22.68 -10.56
C ALA A 26 0.18 -23.55 -11.23
N ALA A 27 0.57 -24.64 -11.90
CA ALA A 27 -0.37 -25.59 -12.47
C ALA A 27 -1.27 -26.27 -11.41
N LYS A 28 -0.85 -26.26 -10.15
CA LYS A 28 -1.61 -26.79 -9.00
C LYS A 28 -2.24 -25.67 -8.15
N GLY A 29 -2.04 -24.41 -8.53
CA GLY A 29 -2.42 -23.25 -7.74
C GLY A 29 -1.53 -22.99 -6.53
N GLU A 30 -0.30 -23.48 -6.56
CA GLU A 30 0.67 -23.36 -5.46
C GLU A 30 1.83 -22.43 -5.84
N ASP A 31 2.35 -21.70 -4.86
CA ASP A 31 3.59 -20.93 -4.95
C ASP A 31 4.46 -21.25 -3.74
N PRO A 32 5.25 -22.35 -3.80
CA PRO A 32 6.05 -22.78 -2.65
C PRO A 32 7.14 -21.77 -2.24
N ALA A 33 7.60 -20.94 -3.17
CA ALA A 33 8.68 -19.99 -2.91
C ALA A 33 8.21 -18.77 -2.09
N PHE A 34 6.99 -18.28 -2.34
CA PHE A 34 6.49 -17.05 -1.74
C PHE A 34 5.10 -17.16 -1.11
N GLY A 35 4.43 -18.29 -1.25
CA GLY A 35 3.12 -18.55 -0.65
C GLY A 35 2.00 -17.62 -1.16
N ARG A 36 2.04 -17.19 -2.44
CA ARG A 36 1.00 -16.30 -2.99
C ARG A 36 -0.38 -16.92 -2.87
N GLY A 37 -1.34 -16.10 -2.44
CA GLY A 37 -2.71 -16.54 -2.24
C GLY A 37 -2.95 -17.29 -0.93
N SER A 38 -1.97 -17.35 -0.02
CA SER A 38 -2.12 -17.95 1.31
C SER A 38 -2.84 -17.03 2.31
N THR A 39 -2.94 -15.73 2.04
CA THR A 39 -3.57 -14.74 2.91
C THR A 39 -4.78 -14.08 2.24
N SER A 40 -5.72 -13.59 3.06
CA SER A 40 -6.85 -12.79 2.57
C SER A 40 -6.39 -11.52 1.85
N PHE A 41 -5.29 -10.92 2.29
CA PHE A 41 -4.70 -9.74 1.65
C PHE A 41 -4.21 -10.04 0.22
N ASN A 42 -3.56 -11.19 -0.01
CA ASN A 42 -3.19 -11.59 -1.38
C ASN A 42 -4.42 -11.79 -2.26
N ARG A 43 -5.45 -12.44 -1.72
CA ARG A 43 -6.65 -12.82 -2.49
C ARG A 43 -7.58 -11.65 -2.82
N TYR A 44 -7.54 -10.60 -2.04
CA TYR A 44 -8.41 -9.43 -2.16
C TYR A 44 -8.29 -8.71 -3.53
N LEU A 45 -7.08 -8.65 -4.12
CA LEU A 45 -6.82 -8.04 -5.43
C LEU A 45 -6.63 -9.07 -6.57
N ALA A 46 -6.88 -10.33 -6.29
CA ALA A 46 -6.68 -11.42 -7.24
C ALA A 46 -7.87 -11.57 -8.20
N ASP A 47 -7.71 -12.41 -9.21
CA ASP A 47 -8.79 -12.74 -10.13
C ASP A 47 -9.73 -13.82 -9.52
N PRO A 48 -10.95 -13.45 -9.05
CA PRO A 48 -11.85 -14.37 -8.41
C PRO A 48 -12.37 -15.48 -9.36
N SER A 49 -12.28 -15.29 -10.66
CA SER A 49 -12.67 -16.28 -11.65
C SER A 49 -11.64 -17.38 -11.88
N HIS A 50 -10.38 -17.13 -11.47
CA HIS A 50 -9.29 -18.09 -11.61
C HIS A 50 -9.23 -19.07 -10.43
N GLN A 51 -9.19 -20.38 -10.74
CA GLN A 51 -9.15 -21.46 -9.75
C GLN A 51 -7.99 -22.43 -10.05
N PRO A 52 -7.42 -23.10 -9.04
CA PRO A 52 -7.83 -23.18 -7.63
C PRO A 52 -7.30 -22.03 -6.75
N ASN A 53 -6.32 -21.25 -7.23
CA ASN A 53 -5.75 -20.12 -6.50
C ASN A 53 -5.87 -18.85 -7.34
N PRO A 54 -6.65 -17.85 -6.93
CA PRO A 54 -6.90 -16.65 -7.70
C PRO A 54 -5.64 -15.77 -7.89
N CYS A 55 -4.57 -16.03 -7.13
CA CYS A 55 -3.32 -15.27 -7.18
C CYS A 55 -2.23 -15.91 -8.05
N VAL A 56 -2.42 -17.15 -8.51
CA VAL A 56 -1.37 -17.94 -9.14
C VAL A 56 -1.89 -18.62 -10.39
N ALA A 57 -1.32 -18.27 -11.53
CA ALA A 57 -1.60 -18.90 -12.82
C ALA A 57 -0.28 -19.20 -13.55
N PRO A 58 -0.18 -20.28 -14.35
CA PRO A 58 1.00 -20.58 -15.14
C PRO A 58 1.27 -19.49 -16.18
N VAL A 59 2.54 -19.14 -16.36
CA VAL A 59 3.04 -18.23 -17.40
C VAL A 59 3.41 -19.07 -18.62
N GLN A 60 2.44 -19.33 -19.51
CA GLN A 60 2.61 -20.31 -20.59
C GLN A 60 2.36 -19.76 -21.99
N GLN A 61 1.46 -18.80 -22.14
CA GLN A 61 1.00 -18.30 -23.42
C GLN A 61 1.24 -16.80 -23.55
N GLY A 62 1.92 -16.40 -24.64
CA GLY A 62 2.10 -14.98 -24.96
C GLY A 62 0.81 -14.29 -25.45
N PRO A 63 0.86 -12.95 -25.55
CA PRO A 63 2.07 -12.12 -25.38
C PRO A 63 2.49 -11.96 -23.94
N PHE A 64 3.83 -11.92 -23.70
CA PHE A 64 4.39 -11.69 -22.36
C PHE A 64 4.78 -10.23 -22.19
N TYR A 65 4.60 -9.73 -20.97
CA TYR A 65 4.94 -8.37 -20.60
C TYR A 65 5.86 -8.36 -19.38
N ALA A 66 6.80 -7.42 -19.34
CA ALA A 66 7.66 -7.19 -18.19
C ALA A 66 7.53 -5.74 -17.74
N VAL A 67 7.45 -5.53 -16.44
CA VAL A 67 7.44 -4.21 -15.79
C VAL A 67 8.63 -4.13 -14.87
N LYS A 68 9.46 -3.08 -15.04
CA LYS A 68 10.55 -2.81 -14.10
C LYS A 68 9.97 -2.25 -12.80
N VAL A 69 10.15 -3.00 -11.72
CA VAL A 69 9.77 -2.55 -10.37
C VAL A 69 10.97 -1.85 -9.73
N ILE A 70 10.74 -0.66 -9.22
CA ILE A 70 11.73 0.14 -8.47
C ILE A 70 11.18 0.42 -7.08
N MET A 71 12.09 0.67 -6.12
CA MET A 71 11.69 1.10 -4.78
C MET A 71 11.10 2.50 -4.81
N GLY A 72 10.06 2.70 -4.02
CA GLY A 72 9.40 3.97 -3.76
C GLY A 72 8.56 3.85 -2.51
N ASP A 73 8.08 4.96 -2.00
CA ASP A 73 7.17 5.01 -0.85
C ASP A 73 5.97 5.92 -1.14
N LEU A 74 4.90 5.72 -0.38
CA LEU A 74 3.68 6.54 -0.39
C LEU A 74 3.66 7.53 0.77
N GLY A 75 4.61 7.44 1.68
CA GLY A 75 4.71 8.20 2.90
C GLY A 75 5.22 7.36 4.06
N THR A 76 5.32 7.96 5.23
CA THR A 76 5.80 7.31 6.45
C THR A 76 4.63 6.96 7.37
N PHE A 77 4.85 6.00 8.28
CA PHE A 77 3.92 5.70 9.38
C PHE A 77 4.22 6.53 10.61
N ASP A 78 5.47 6.91 10.76
CA ASP A 78 5.92 7.84 11.78
C ASP A 78 5.66 9.28 11.34
N GLY A 79 5.42 10.18 12.29
CA GLY A 79 5.09 11.56 11.95
C GLY A 79 4.75 12.41 13.16
N ILE A 80 4.21 13.59 12.90
CA ILE A 80 3.82 14.56 13.92
C ILE A 80 2.66 13.99 14.76
N GLN A 81 2.83 13.95 16.08
CA GLN A 81 1.77 13.52 17.00
C GLN A 81 0.69 14.60 17.08
N THR A 82 -0.57 14.18 16.89
CA THR A 82 -1.70 15.10 16.90
C THR A 82 -2.85 14.57 17.77
N SER A 83 -3.72 15.49 18.22
CA SER A 83 -5.03 15.15 18.77
C SER A 83 -5.97 14.59 17.69
N VAL A 84 -7.15 14.14 18.10
CA VAL A 84 -8.20 13.65 17.18
C VAL A 84 -8.75 14.74 16.24
N VAL A 85 -8.54 16.00 16.57
CA VAL A 85 -8.92 17.15 15.75
C VAL A 85 -7.72 17.80 15.04
N GLY A 86 -6.59 17.12 15.01
CA GLY A 86 -5.42 17.53 14.24
C GLY A 86 -4.49 18.53 14.90
N GLU A 87 -4.72 18.94 16.16
CA GLU A 87 -3.80 19.83 16.89
C GLU A 87 -2.48 19.11 17.14
N VAL A 88 -1.36 19.77 16.85
CA VAL A 88 -0.02 19.21 17.12
C VAL A 88 0.22 19.18 18.62
N LEU A 89 0.70 18.03 19.10
CA LEU A 89 0.92 17.81 20.52
C LEU A 89 2.41 18.00 20.90
N ARG A 90 2.63 18.62 22.06
CA ARG A 90 3.93 18.64 22.76
C ARG A 90 4.26 17.27 23.31
N ARG A 91 5.46 17.09 23.83
CA ARG A 91 5.90 15.84 24.46
C ARG A 91 5.11 15.46 25.73
N ASP A 92 4.54 16.44 26.41
CA ASP A 92 3.69 16.26 27.57
C ASP A 92 2.21 15.99 27.22
N GLY A 93 1.88 15.93 25.93
CA GLY A 93 0.54 15.70 25.41
C GLY A 93 -0.33 16.95 25.27
N ALA A 94 0.16 18.13 25.70
CA ALA A 94 -0.58 19.38 25.54
C ALA A 94 -0.55 19.86 24.07
N PRO A 95 -1.63 20.42 23.53
CA PRO A 95 -1.64 20.98 22.18
C PRO A 95 -0.75 22.21 22.08
N ILE A 96 -0.19 22.41 20.90
CA ILE A 96 0.48 23.65 20.50
C ILE A 96 -0.59 24.53 19.86
N ASP A 97 -0.89 25.64 20.52
CA ASP A 97 -1.93 26.55 20.10
C ASP A 97 -1.73 27.06 18.66
N GLY A 98 -2.78 26.97 17.84
CA GLY A 98 -2.79 27.40 16.45
C GLY A 98 -2.00 26.51 15.47
N LEU A 99 -1.41 25.39 15.92
CA LEU A 99 -0.64 24.51 15.05
C LEU A 99 -1.38 23.18 14.83
N TYR A 100 -1.59 22.84 13.55
CA TYR A 100 -2.33 21.64 13.11
C TYR A 100 -1.51 20.85 12.09
N ALA A 101 -1.68 19.52 12.09
CA ALA A 101 -1.15 18.65 11.08
C ALA A 101 -2.14 17.54 10.72
N VAL A 102 -2.28 17.29 9.42
CA VAL A 102 -3.13 16.23 8.85
C VAL A 102 -2.40 15.55 7.69
N GLY A 103 -2.97 14.46 7.20
CA GLY A 103 -2.40 13.77 6.06
C GLY A 103 -1.16 12.96 6.42
N ASN A 104 -0.22 12.84 5.47
CA ASN A 104 0.99 12.03 5.64
C ASN A 104 2.00 12.65 6.61
N ASP A 105 1.87 13.92 6.96
CA ASP A 105 2.76 14.58 7.92
C ASP A 105 2.47 14.20 9.38
N ARG A 106 1.24 13.76 9.66
CA ARG A 106 0.88 13.27 10.99
C ARG A 106 1.23 11.79 11.17
N ALA A 107 1.46 11.36 12.41
CA ALA A 107 1.62 9.95 12.74
C ALA A 107 0.40 9.14 12.30
N SER A 108 0.65 7.99 11.67
CA SER A 108 -0.41 7.14 11.14
C SER A 108 -1.26 6.53 12.25
N ILE A 109 -2.57 6.56 12.09
CA ILE A 109 -3.51 5.84 12.97
C ILE A 109 -3.42 4.33 12.83
N MET A 110 -2.76 3.84 11.77
CA MET A 110 -2.57 2.41 11.51
C MET A 110 -1.26 1.85 12.09
N GLY A 111 -0.48 2.68 12.79
CA GLY A 111 0.86 2.31 13.23
C GLY A 111 1.75 1.92 12.06
N GLY A 112 2.53 0.86 12.17
CA GLY A 112 3.44 0.38 11.13
C GLY A 112 2.80 -0.49 10.04
N ASN A 113 1.48 -0.39 9.79
CA ASN A 113 0.76 -1.27 8.87
C ASN A 113 0.09 -0.51 7.73
N TYR A 114 0.04 -1.14 6.56
CA TYR A 114 -0.72 -0.70 5.40
C TYR A 114 -1.85 -1.71 5.11
N PRO A 115 -3.04 -1.56 5.71
CA PRO A 115 -4.10 -2.57 5.65
C PRO A 115 -4.78 -2.69 4.29
N GLY A 116 -4.67 -1.70 3.41
CA GLY A 116 -5.26 -1.78 2.08
C GLY A 116 -5.41 -0.45 1.36
N ALA A 117 -5.99 -0.50 0.17
CA ALA A 117 -6.25 0.68 -0.64
C ALA A 117 -7.17 1.67 0.08
N GLY A 118 -6.89 2.96 -0.10
CA GLY A 118 -7.63 4.05 0.55
C GLY A 118 -7.06 4.48 1.90
N ILE A 119 -6.10 3.76 2.48
CA ILE A 119 -5.52 4.08 3.79
C ILE A 119 -4.81 5.42 3.85
N THR A 120 -4.36 5.95 2.72
CA THR A 120 -3.80 7.30 2.63
C THR A 120 -4.92 8.34 2.54
N HIS A 121 -5.79 8.22 1.56
CA HIS A 121 -6.85 9.20 1.29
C HIS A 121 -7.95 9.21 2.35
N GLY A 122 -8.35 8.06 2.86
CA GLY A 122 -9.41 7.95 3.88
C GLY A 122 -9.08 8.75 5.14
N PRO A 123 -7.97 8.44 5.83
CA PRO A 123 -7.55 9.23 7.00
C PRO A 123 -7.29 10.70 6.68
N ASN A 124 -6.62 11.01 5.55
CA ASN A 124 -6.31 12.39 5.18
C ASN A 124 -7.57 13.25 5.02
N MET A 125 -8.58 12.73 4.33
CA MET A 125 -9.86 13.43 4.15
C MET A 125 -10.65 13.54 5.46
N THR A 126 -10.69 12.47 6.24
CA THR A 126 -11.41 12.43 7.52
C THR A 126 -10.83 13.42 8.52
N PHE A 127 -9.52 13.38 8.72
CA PHE A 127 -8.85 14.30 9.65
C PHE A 127 -8.81 15.73 9.12
N GLY A 128 -8.67 15.93 7.81
CA GLY A 128 -8.77 17.25 7.19
C GLY A 128 -10.14 17.88 7.45
N TYR A 129 -11.21 17.13 7.28
CA TYR A 129 -12.57 17.58 7.60
C TYR A 129 -12.74 17.93 9.10
N ALA A 130 -12.33 17.02 9.99
CA ALA A 130 -12.45 17.23 11.43
C ALA A 130 -11.65 18.46 11.90
N THR A 131 -10.44 18.63 11.38
CA THR A 131 -9.57 19.76 11.70
C THR A 131 -10.16 21.09 11.20
N ALA A 132 -10.67 21.12 9.97
CA ALA A 132 -11.28 22.33 9.41
C ALA A 132 -12.50 22.79 10.23
N HIS A 133 -13.37 21.86 10.64
CA HIS A 133 -14.49 22.16 11.52
C HIS A 133 -14.04 22.67 12.89
N HIS A 134 -13.03 22.03 13.48
CA HIS A 134 -12.49 22.47 14.77
C HIS A 134 -11.93 23.90 14.70
N ILE A 135 -11.16 24.23 13.66
CA ILE A 135 -10.63 25.58 13.45
C ILE A 135 -11.77 26.61 13.29
N ALA A 136 -12.79 26.30 12.51
CA ALA A 136 -13.93 27.18 12.30
C ALA A 136 -14.71 27.45 13.62
N ASP A 137 -14.90 26.41 14.42
CA ASP A 137 -15.58 26.52 15.72
C ASP A 137 -14.76 27.36 16.71
N GLN A 138 -13.43 27.23 16.72
CA GLN A 138 -12.57 28.07 17.56
C GLN A 138 -12.58 29.54 17.12
N ALA A 139 -12.54 29.79 15.80
CA ALA A 139 -12.64 31.16 15.28
C ALA A 139 -14.00 31.83 15.63
N GLY A 140 -15.10 31.09 15.57
CA GLY A 140 -16.43 31.56 15.93
C GLY A 140 -16.55 31.89 17.41
N LYS A 141 -15.85 31.18 18.30
CA LYS A 141 -15.79 31.46 19.74
C LYS A 141 -14.94 32.69 20.08
N ALA A 142 -13.87 32.90 19.34
CA ALA A 142 -12.96 34.02 19.53
C ALA A 142 -13.58 35.37 19.06
N ALA A 143 -14.62 35.33 18.23
CA ALA A 143 -15.33 36.50 17.69
C ALA A 143 -16.52 36.96 18.57
N GLN A 144 -16.84 36.26 19.66
CA GLN A 144 -17.87 36.57 20.65
C GLN A 144 -17.27 37.20 21.90
#